data_70f85e422556ead888c8fe34fc4fa3ec
#
_entry.id   70f85e422556ead888c8fe34fc4fa3ec
#
_cell.length_a   1.000
_cell.length_b   1.000
_cell.length_c   1.000
_cell.angle_alpha   90.00
_cell.angle_beta   90.00
_cell.angle_gamma   90.00
#
_symmetry.space_group_name_H-M   'P 1'
#
loop_
_entity.id
_entity.type
_entity.pdbx_description
1 polymer ?
#
loop_
_entity_poly.entity_id
_entity_poly.type
_entity_poly.pdbx_seq_one_letter_code
_entity_poly.pdbx_strand_id
1 'polypeptide(L)'
;MVGNVWFSFFIVTIMAAVLDGQTLGGPMHGKVVVCYVASWAAYRTGAGKFEQSDLEPSLCTHLVYSFAGLDEHGHSIKSLDPWQDLEKDYGKAGYKRMVALKERYPHLKVTLAIGGWNEGSLKYSIMAASPETRAKFVQSVLLFLDTYKFDGLDLDWEYPTRRDGRPEDKANYVLLVKELKEAFESRGYILTAALGAGKETMESAYDLAKLSRYLDFLHMMCYDYHGTWDGVVGANAPLRGTNDQDVLSVEFTIKYMLAHGVSPYKMVLGLPMYGRNFILENPGVKKILFGVTTVKSMGFPGPLTKEAGFMGYNEICTEVTNKSATWTQHWHEQTATPYLRDGARVISYDNARSIAIKVKLAIDYGLGGLMVWSIDTDDFRGACESEKDAYIDFVDRYNKIVDEPILQEAMKTLNLPDANRIENLSRRTAYVVSNGRLHLRLPEGNYSNYSLMRTIDEATLLALEEKRILDEIELVNKKNEIGYEPDSAVVLSSSYLSMVLCFTLLFY
;
A
#
# COMPACT_ATOMS: atom_id res chain seq x y z
N MET A 1 57.96 4.09 22.19
CA MET A 1 56.62 4.22 22.81
C MET A 1 55.84 5.37 22.18
N VAL A 2 55.68 5.42 20.87
CA VAL A 2 54.95 6.50 20.18
C VAL A 2 53.91 5.92 19.20
N GLY A 3 53.82 4.58 19.06
CA GLY A 3 52.94 3.93 18.08
C GLY A 3 51.49 3.67 18.54
N ASN A 4 51.19 3.66 19.84
CA ASN A 4 49.88 3.20 20.32
C ASN A 4 48.86 4.34 20.59
N VAL A 5 49.27 5.60 20.56
CA VAL A 5 48.36 6.74 20.83
C VAL A 5 47.59 7.14 19.58
N TRP A 6 48.15 6.94 18.37
CA TRP A 6 47.50 7.30 17.13
C TRP A 6 46.41 6.28 16.70
N PHE A 7 46.57 5.02 17.09
CA PHE A 7 45.56 3.99 16.78
C PHE A 7 44.28 4.15 17.63
N SER A 8 44.44 4.57 18.87
CA SER A 8 43.29 4.85 19.77
C SER A 8 42.50 6.10 19.34
N PHE A 9 43.18 7.13 18.82
CA PHE A 9 42.51 8.33 18.31
C PHE A 9 41.72 8.05 17.00
N PHE A 10 42.24 7.19 16.14
CA PHE A 10 41.55 6.83 14.89
C PHE A 10 40.32 5.96 15.13
N ILE A 11 40.34 5.07 16.12
CA ILE A 11 39.19 4.23 16.48
C ILE A 11 38.11 5.06 17.19
N VAL A 12 38.48 6.02 18.02
CA VAL A 12 37.54 6.94 18.70
C VAL A 12 36.90 7.90 17.69
N THR A 13 37.64 8.36 16.67
CA THR A 13 37.10 9.25 15.63
C THR A 13 36.18 8.49 14.67
N ILE A 14 36.45 7.20 14.37
CA ILE A 14 35.57 6.35 13.57
C ILE A 14 34.30 5.97 14.37
N MET A 15 34.41 5.70 15.69
CA MET A 15 33.23 5.48 16.54
C MET A 15 32.40 6.75 16.75
N ALA A 16 32.99 7.94 16.85
CA ALA A 16 32.26 9.20 16.93
C ALA A 16 31.57 9.55 15.60
N ALA A 17 32.16 9.22 14.45
CA ALA A 17 31.54 9.43 13.15
C ALA A 17 30.41 8.43 12.86
N VAL A 18 30.37 7.28 13.53
CA VAL A 18 29.28 6.30 13.45
C VAL A 18 28.11 6.67 14.38
N LEU A 19 28.33 7.53 15.38
CA LEU A 19 27.28 7.97 16.32
C LEU A 19 26.51 9.22 15.86
N ASP A 20 26.99 9.96 14.86
CA ASP A 20 26.31 11.14 14.33
C ASP A 20 25.53 10.87 13.01
N GLY A 21 25.61 9.66 12.49
CA GLY A 21 24.82 9.17 11.37
C GLY A 21 23.69 8.27 11.86
N GLN A 22 22.68 8.77 12.56
CA GLN A 22 21.41 8.07 12.67
C GLN A 22 20.84 7.97 11.25
N THR A 23 21.15 6.87 10.55
CA THR A 23 20.43 6.49 9.37
C THR A 23 18.99 6.29 9.81
N LEU A 24 18.11 7.17 9.32
CA LEU A 24 16.68 7.09 9.62
C LEU A 24 16.16 5.84 8.97
N GLY A 25 15.67 4.89 9.76
CA GLY A 25 15.17 3.60 9.29
C GLY A 25 13.78 3.73 8.69
N GLY A 26 13.42 2.75 7.86
CA GLY A 26 12.07 2.58 7.30
C GLY A 26 11.16 1.72 8.18
N PRO A 27 10.00 1.29 7.63
CA PRO A 27 9.08 0.37 8.30
C PRO A 27 9.81 -0.90 8.74
N MET A 28 9.64 -1.29 10.02
CA MET A 28 10.43 -2.39 10.61
C MET A 28 9.74 -3.76 10.55
N HIS A 29 8.55 -3.84 9.96
CA HIS A 29 7.76 -5.06 9.88
C HIS A 29 8.13 -5.98 8.69
N GLY A 30 9.09 -5.59 7.85
CA GLY A 30 9.59 -6.41 6.74
C GLY A 30 8.67 -6.52 5.52
N LYS A 31 7.49 -5.88 5.54
CA LYS A 31 6.60 -5.77 4.38
C LYS A 31 6.94 -4.55 3.55
N VAL A 32 6.69 -4.65 2.25
CA VAL A 32 6.82 -3.52 1.33
C VAL A 32 5.72 -2.51 1.62
N VAL A 33 6.07 -1.22 1.69
CA VAL A 33 5.14 -0.08 1.75
C VAL A 33 5.49 0.88 0.62
N VAL A 34 4.63 0.91 -0.39
CA VAL A 34 4.80 1.73 -1.59
C VAL A 34 3.97 2.99 -1.47
N CYS A 35 4.61 4.15 -1.52
CA CYS A 35 3.94 5.44 -1.41
C CYS A 35 4.02 6.19 -2.75
N TYR A 36 2.88 6.33 -3.42
CA TYR A 36 2.78 7.19 -4.60
C TYR A 36 2.73 8.65 -4.18
N VAL A 37 3.47 9.47 -4.90
CA VAL A 37 3.57 10.93 -4.69
C VAL A 37 3.09 11.63 -5.95
N ALA A 38 1.96 12.32 -5.85
CA ALA A 38 1.42 13.12 -6.96
C ALA A 38 2.22 14.40 -7.14
N SER A 39 3.00 14.50 -8.23
CA SER A 39 3.86 15.67 -8.48
C SER A 39 3.06 16.98 -8.58
N TRP A 40 1.83 16.91 -9.09
CA TRP A 40 0.91 18.06 -9.21
C TRP A 40 0.33 18.56 -7.87
N ALA A 41 0.48 17.79 -6.78
CA ALA A 41 0.07 18.24 -5.46
C ALA A 41 0.81 19.52 -5.01
N ALA A 42 1.98 19.79 -5.59
CA ALA A 42 2.73 21.04 -5.41
C ALA A 42 1.99 22.28 -5.92
N TYR A 43 0.99 22.14 -6.78
CA TYR A 43 0.18 23.22 -7.32
C TYR A 43 -1.12 23.47 -6.55
N ARG A 44 -1.50 22.59 -5.61
CA ARG A 44 -2.63 22.84 -4.74
C ARG A 44 -2.41 24.08 -3.88
N THR A 45 -3.48 24.72 -3.45
CA THR A 45 -3.40 25.95 -2.67
C THR A 45 -3.62 25.70 -1.16
N GLY A 46 -3.10 26.60 -0.34
CA GLY A 46 -3.30 26.59 1.11
C GLY A 46 -2.82 25.29 1.77
N ALA A 47 -3.60 24.72 2.67
CA ALA A 47 -3.26 23.51 3.41
C ALA A 47 -3.16 22.24 2.53
N GLY A 48 -3.72 22.28 1.31
CA GLY A 48 -3.65 21.17 0.37
C GLY A 48 -2.35 21.09 -0.44
N LYS A 49 -1.52 22.14 -0.42
CA LYS A 49 -0.23 22.17 -1.10
C LYS A 49 0.71 21.16 -0.44
N PHE A 50 1.27 20.26 -1.27
CA PHE A 50 2.20 19.22 -0.83
C PHE A 50 3.50 19.33 -1.63
N GLU A 51 4.62 19.40 -0.96
CA GLU A 51 5.94 19.40 -1.55
C GLU A 51 6.78 18.23 -1.00
N GLN A 52 7.89 17.92 -1.64
CA GLN A 52 8.75 16.82 -1.19
C GLN A 52 9.33 17.02 0.22
N SER A 53 9.40 18.27 0.70
CA SER A 53 9.76 18.59 2.09
C SER A 53 8.70 18.16 3.11
N ASP A 54 7.46 17.95 2.67
CA ASP A 54 6.37 17.46 3.52
C ASP A 54 6.38 15.94 3.65
N LEU A 55 7.18 15.20 2.84
CA LEU A 55 7.28 13.75 2.92
C LEU A 55 7.86 13.27 4.25
N GLU A 56 7.32 12.15 4.75
CA GLU A 56 7.87 11.37 5.86
C GLU A 56 8.38 10.01 5.31
N PRO A 57 9.62 9.96 4.77
CA PRO A 57 10.13 8.79 4.06
C PRO A 57 10.31 7.55 4.94
N SER A 58 10.36 7.72 6.28
CA SER A 58 10.44 6.60 7.23
C SER A 58 9.19 5.70 7.24
N LEU A 59 8.06 6.19 6.72
CA LEU A 59 6.81 5.44 6.61
C LEU A 59 6.74 4.56 5.35
N CYS A 60 7.68 4.70 4.41
CA CYS A 60 7.70 4.03 3.12
C CYS A 60 8.96 3.19 2.94
N THR A 61 8.86 2.08 2.19
CA THR A 61 10.02 1.36 1.66
C THR A 61 10.32 1.77 0.22
N HIS A 62 9.28 2.18 -0.50
CA HIS A 62 9.36 2.63 -1.89
C HIS A 62 8.60 3.94 -2.03
N LEU A 63 9.21 4.92 -2.69
CA LEU A 63 8.55 6.12 -3.16
C LEU A 63 8.38 6.03 -4.68
N VAL A 64 7.18 6.29 -5.16
CA VAL A 64 6.86 6.30 -6.60
C VAL A 64 6.53 7.72 -7.01
N TYR A 65 7.36 8.33 -7.84
CA TYR A 65 7.09 9.65 -8.40
C TYR A 65 6.07 9.54 -9.54
N SER A 66 4.96 10.23 -9.45
CA SER A 66 3.86 10.19 -10.42
C SER A 66 3.65 11.56 -11.08
N PHE A 67 3.73 11.72 -12.38
CA PHE A 67 3.99 10.72 -13.42
C PHE A 67 4.97 11.26 -14.46
N ALA A 68 5.71 10.36 -15.10
CA ALA A 68 6.23 10.58 -16.44
C ALA A 68 5.17 10.20 -17.48
N GLY A 69 5.35 10.59 -18.72
CA GLY A 69 4.46 10.25 -19.82
C GLY A 69 5.16 9.65 -21.02
N LEU A 70 4.39 9.21 -21.99
CA LEU A 70 4.87 8.69 -23.26
C LEU A 70 4.85 9.77 -24.34
N ASP A 71 5.98 10.02 -24.99
CA ASP A 71 6.03 10.76 -26.24
C ASP A 71 5.51 9.88 -27.38
N GLU A 72 4.38 10.27 -27.96
CA GLU A 72 3.70 9.47 -28.98
C GLU A 72 4.44 9.40 -30.32
N HIS A 73 5.25 10.41 -30.64
CA HIS A 73 6.00 10.46 -31.90
C HIS A 73 7.32 9.70 -31.81
N GLY A 74 8.03 9.84 -30.69
CA GLY A 74 9.31 9.18 -30.45
C GLY A 74 9.19 7.80 -29.82
N HIS A 75 8.02 7.41 -29.34
CA HIS A 75 7.80 6.21 -28.50
C HIS A 75 8.80 6.16 -27.33
N SER A 76 9.02 7.28 -26.65
CA SER A 76 10.00 7.42 -25.59
C SER A 76 9.37 7.97 -24.32
N ILE A 77 9.95 7.65 -23.17
CA ILE A 77 9.56 8.26 -21.91
C ILE A 77 9.94 9.74 -21.87
N LYS A 78 9.08 10.58 -21.30
CA LYS A 78 9.31 12.01 -21.10
C LYS A 78 8.77 12.51 -19.77
N SER A 79 9.27 13.63 -19.27
CA SER A 79 8.60 14.39 -18.21
C SER A 79 7.29 14.97 -18.74
N LEU A 80 6.23 14.92 -17.90
CA LEU A 80 4.94 15.58 -18.18
C LEU A 80 4.95 17.05 -17.76
N ASP A 81 5.76 17.40 -16.77
CA ASP A 81 5.94 18.75 -16.26
C ASP A 81 7.42 19.08 -16.10
N PRO A 82 8.10 19.51 -17.20
CA PRO A 82 9.55 19.79 -17.16
C PRO A 82 9.95 20.83 -16.11
N TRP A 83 9.07 21.76 -15.76
CA TRP A 83 9.37 22.76 -14.75
C TRP A 83 9.32 22.19 -13.31
N GLN A 84 8.36 21.31 -13.01
CA GLN A 84 8.29 20.65 -11.71
C GLN A 84 9.38 19.57 -11.60
N ASP A 85 9.65 18.83 -12.69
CA ASP A 85 10.44 17.61 -12.67
C ASP A 85 11.94 17.84 -12.81
N LEU A 86 12.34 18.81 -13.68
CA LEU A 86 13.71 18.98 -14.12
C LEU A 86 14.37 20.23 -13.50
N GLU A 87 15.71 20.33 -13.61
CA GLU A 87 16.49 21.50 -13.20
C GLU A 87 16.59 22.57 -14.30
N LYS A 88 16.27 22.21 -15.55
CA LYS A 88 16.38 23.07 -16.69
C LYS A 88 15.45 24.29 -16.56
N ASP A 89 15.88 25.44 -17.06
CA ASP A 89 15.10 26.68 -17.13
C ASP A 89 14.51 27.11 -15.74
N TYR A 90 15.34 27.02 -14.69
CA TYR A 90 14.95 27.31 -13.30
C TYR A 90 13.84 26.39 -12.74
N GLY A 91 13.72 25.17 -13.27
CA GLY A 91 12.79 24.18 -12.80
C GLY A 91 13.06 23.73 -11.35
N LYS A 92 12.07 23.11 -10.73
CA LYS A 92 12.10 22.72 -9.32
C LYS A 92 12.91 21.46 -9.03
N ALA A 93 13.41 20.75 -10.05
CA ALA A 93 14.24 19.54 -9.91
C ALA A 93 13.55 18.41 -9.10
N GLY A 94 12.26 18.17 -9.32
CA GLY A 94 11.47 17.21 -8.57
C GLY A 94 12.08 15.80 -8.58
N TYR A 95 12.55 15.31 -9.71
CA TYR A 95 13.22 14.00 -9.80
C TYR A 95 14.46 13.93 -8.94
N LYS A 96 15.35 14.89 -9.09
CA LYS A 96 16.61 14.94 -8.31
C LYS A 96 16.35 15.04 -6.81
N ARG A 97 15.42 15.90 -6.40
CA ARG A 97 15.05 16.07 -4.99
C ARG A 97 14.46 14.81 -4.39
N MET A 98 13.63 14.08 -5.15
CA MET A 98 13.05 12.81 -4.70
C MET A 98 14.13 11.74 -4.51
N VAL A 99 15.00 11.58 -5.50
CA VAL A 99 16.08 10.59 -5.47
C VAL A 99 17.12 10.90 -4.37
N ALA A 100 17.38 12.19 -4.11
CA ALA A 100 18.29 12.62 -3.05
C ALA A 100 17.84 12.21 -1.63
N LEU A 101 16.56 11.87 -1.43
CA LEU A 101 16.09 11.33 -0.15
C LEU A 101 16.81 10.04 0.25
N LYS A 102 17.32 9.26 -0.71
CA LYS A 102 18.10 8.03 -0.44
C LYS A 102 19.42 8.29 0.32
N GLU A 103 19.96 9.48 0.23
CA GLU A 103 21.18 9.85 0.99
C GLU A 103 20.92 9.86 2.50
N ARG A 104 19.73 10.35 2.89
CA ARG A 104 19.30 10.42 4.29
C ARG A 104 18.55 9.15 4.74
N TYR A 105 17.88 8.47 3.82
CA TYR A 105 17.06 7.28 4.05
C TYR A 105 17.54 6.12 3.14
N PRO A 106 18.67 5.46 3.47
CA PRO A 106 19.30 4.46 2.58
C PRO A 106 18.45 3.20 2.31
N HIS A 107 17.40 2.96 3.12
CA HIS A 107 16.46 1.87 2.93
C HIS A 107 15.51 2.11 1.76
N LEU A 108 15.33 3.37 1.33
CA LEU A 108 14.38 3.71 0.29
C LEU A 108 14.79 3.22 -1.09
N LYS A 109 13.78 2.76 -1.83
CA LYS A 109 13.81 2.67 -3.28
C LYS A 109 12.94 3.80 -3.86
N VAL A 110 13.43 4.48 -4.87
CA VAL A 110 12.72 5.58 -5.54
C VAL A 110 12.51 5.21 -6.99
N THR A 111 11.27 4.93 -7.38
CA THR A 111 10.89 4.56 -8.75
C THR A 111 10.10 5.67 -9.41
N LEU A 112 10.01 5.62 -10.74
CA LEU A 112 9.25 6.56 -11.55
C LEU A 112 8.05 5.85 -12.18
N ALA A 113 6.84 6.33 -11.93
CA ALA A 113 5.66 5.85 -12.63
C ALA A 113 5.49 6.54 -13.98
N ILE A 114 5.10 5.76 -14.99
CA ILE A 114 4.73 6.27 -16.31
C ILE A 114 3.27 5.89 -16.61
N GLY A 115 2.48 6.86 -17.01
CA GLY A 115 1.08 6.67 -17.35
C GLY A 115 0.12 7.46 -16.49
N GLY A 116 -0.80 6.74 -15.85
CA GLY A 116 -1.91 7.30 -15.09
C GLY A 116 -3.11 7.63 -15.97
N TRP A 117 -4.25 7.87 -15.31
CA TRP A 117 -5.55 8.04 -15.97
C TRP A 117 -5.55 9.03 -17.14
N ASN A 118 -4.90 10.19 -16.97
CA ASN A 118 -4.94 11.28 -17.98
C ASN A 118 -4.12 10.98 -19.24
N GLU A 119 -3.18 10.06 -19.19
CA GLU A 119 -2.36 9.67 -20.33
C GLU A 119 -3.15 8.88 -21.40
N GLY A 120 -4.25 8.23 -21.00
CA GLY A 120 -5.06 7.41 -21.88
C GLY A 120 -4.36 6.12 -22.29
N SER A 121 -4.92 5.40 -23.27
CA SER A 121 -4.43 4.08 -23.67
C SER A 121 -3.87 4.05 -25.10
N LEU A 122 -4.39 4.85 -26.03
CA LEU A 122 -4.09 4.76 -27.47
C LEU A 122 -2.59 4.81 -27.79
N LYS A 123 -1.85 5.76 -27.22
CA LYS A 123 -0.42 5.89 -27.49
C LYS A 123 0.41 4.74 -26.95
N TYR A 124 0.02 4.17 -25.82
CA TYR A 124 0.64 2.97 -25.24
C TYR A 124 0.33 1.74 -26.10
N SER A 125 -0.90 1.59 -26.61
CA SER A 125 -1.30 0.54 -27.54
C SER A 125 -0.45 0.58 -28.82
N ILE A 126 -0.23 1.77 -29.38
CA ILE A 126 0.62 1.96 -30.57
C ILE A 126 2.08 1.60 -30.26
N MET A 127 2.62 2.09 -29.13
CA MET A 127 4.00 1.82 -28.71
C MET A 127 4.23 0.33 -28.44
N ALA A 128 3.28 -0.35 -27.80
CA ALA A 128 3.41 -1.76 -27.45
C ALA A 128 3.22 -2.73 -28.66
N ALA A 129 2.65 -2.26 -29.77
CA ALA A 129 2.23 -3.10 -30.89
C ALA A 129 3.39 -3.75 -31.67
N SER A 130 4.55 -3.11 -31.79
CA SER A 130 5.66 -3.65 -32.57
C SER A 130 6.94 -3.82 -31.75
N PRO A 131 7.82 -4.80 -32.08
CA PRO A 131 9.12 -4.94 -31.44
C PRO A 131 9.99 -3.68 -31.55
N GLU A 132 9.90 -2.96 -32.69
CA GLU A 132 10.72 -1.76 -32.96
C GLU A 132 10.32 -0.60 -32.04
N THR A 133 9.03 -0.38 -31.85
CA THR A 133 8.52 0.69 -31.00
C THR A 133 8.75 0.37 -29.52
N ARG A 134 8.56 -0.90 -29.09
CA ARG A 134 8.91 -1.35 -27.76
C ARG A 134 10.40 -1.22 -27.46
N ALA A 135 11.27 -1.60 -28.42
CA ALA A 135 12.72 -1.45 -28.27
C ALA A 135 13.15 0.02 -28.08
N LYS A 136 12.57 0.95 -28.84
CA LYS A 136 12.79 2.40 -28.66
C LYS A 136 12.36 2.84 -27.27
N PHE A 137 11.20 2.42 -26.81
CA PHE A 137 10.71 2.75 -25.47
C PHE A 137 11.66 2.20 -24.40
N VAL A 138 12.01 0.92 -24.44
CA VAL A 138 12.93 0.28 -23.48
C VAL A 138 14.26 1.03 -23.40
N GLN A 139 14.87 1.37 -24.56
CA GLN A 139 16.12 2.12 -24.58
C GLN A 139 15.97 3.51 -23.97
N SER A 140 14.88 4.20 -24.26
CA SER A 140 14.61 5.53 -23.69
C SER A 140 14.43 5.47 -22.18
N VAL A 141 13.74 4.43 -21.67
CA VAL A 141 13.57 4.19 -20.23
C VAL A 141 14.91 3.98 -19.54
N LEU A 142 15.78 3.11 -20.08
CA LEU A 142 17.11 2.87 -19.51
C LEU A 142 17.90 4.18 -19.38
N LEU A 143 17.93 4.97 -20.47
CA LEU A 143 18.62 6.26 -20.46
C LEU A 143 18.02 7.24 -19.44
N PHE A 144 16.69 7.25 -19.33
CA PHE A 144 15.98 8.14 -18.40
C PHE A 144 16.25 7.78 -16.94
N LEU A 145 16.15 6.50 -16.58
CA LEU A 145 16.46 6.01 -15.23
C LEU A 145 17.92 6.24 -14.86
N ASP A 146 18.87 5.97 -15.78
CA ASP A 146 20.29 6.24 -15.60
C ASP A 146 20.58 7.73 -15.39
N THR A 147 19.89 8.62 -16.15
CA THR A 147 20.08 10.07 -16.07
C THR A 147 19.59 10.63 -14.75
N TYR A 148 18.39 10.25 -14.31
CA TYR A 148 17.75 10.81 -13.12
C TYR A 148 17.97 9.97 -11.86
N LYS A 149 18.69 8.82 -11.95
CA LYS A 149 19.09 7.97 -10.82
C LYS A 149 17.92 7.31 -10.07
N PHE A 150 16.83 7.04 -10.78
CA PHE A 150 15.75 6.22 -10.25
C PHE A 150 16.17 4.74 -10.09
N ASP A 151 15.57 4.04 -9.14
CA ASP A 151 15.84 2.62 -8.88
C ASP A 151 14.99 1.68 -9.75
N GLY A 152 14.08 2.22 -10.55
CA GLY A 152 13.20 1.42 -11.41
C GLY A 152 12.04 2.20 -12.01
N LEU A 153 11.19 1.46 -12.71
CA LEU A 153 10.00 1.97 -13.40
C LEU A 153 8.75 1.28 -12.86
N ASP A 154 7.69 2.04 -12.70
CA ASP A 154 6.33 1.56 -12.48
C ASP A 154 5.48 1.84 -13.72
N LEU A 155 4.78 0.81 -14.22
CA LEU A 155 3.92 0.92 -15.39
C LEU A 155 2.47 1.13 -14.94
N ASP A 156 1.93 2.30 -15.19
CA ASP A 156 0.53 2.65 -14.89
C ASP A 156 -0.26 2.90 -16.18
N TRP A 157 -0.36 1.87 -17.03
CA TRP A 157 -1.16 1.92 -18.25
C TRP A 157 -2.62 1.61 -17.94
N GLU A 158 -3.49 2.64 -18.01
CA GLU A 158 -4.91 2.54 -17.68
C GLU A 158 -5.82 2.61 -18.93
N TYR A 159 -6.17 1.51 -19.59
CA TYR A 159 -5.74 0.12 -19.38
C TYR A 159 -5.45 -0.55 -20.72
N PRO A 160 -4.57 -1.55 -20.81
CA PRO A 160 -4.47 -2.35 -22.03
C PRO A 160 -5.87 -2.85 -22.46
N THR A 161 -6.15 -2.85 -23.74
CA THR A 161 -7.43 -3.23 -24.37
C THR A 161 -8.63 -2.30 -24.13
N ARG A 162 -8.50 -1.29 -23.29
CA ARG A 162 -9.58 -0.36 -22.94
C ARG A 162 -9.19 1.09 -23.29
N ARG A 163 -10.17 1.99 -23.32
CA ARG A 163 -9.95 3.43 -23.54
C ARG A 163 -9.15 3.68 -24.83
N ASP A 164 -9.67 3.22 -25.97
CA ASP A 164 -9.05 3.24 -27.30
C ASP A 164 -7.83 2.30 -27.45
N GLY A 165 -7.62 1.39 -26.49
CA GLY A 165 -6.69 0.26 -26.63
C GLY A 165 -7.27 -0.83 -27.54
N ARG A 166 -6.40 -1.75 -27.98
CA ARG A 166 -6.71 -2.84 -28.91
C ARG A 166 -6.75 -4.19 -28.19
N PRO A 167 -7.51 -5.20 -28.68
CA PRO A 167 -7.54 -6.52 -28.05
C PRO A 167 -6.15 -7.17 -27.91
N GLU A 168 -5.23 -6.89 -28.84
CA GLU A 168 -3.86 -7.39 -28.84
C GLU A 168 -2.99 -6.83 -27.70
N ASP A 169 -3.40 -5.73 -27.08
CA ASP A 169 -2.63 -5.06 -26.02
C ASP A 169 -2.39 -5.97 -24.83
N LYS A 170 -3.31 -6.89 -24.52
CA LYS A 170 -3.12 -7.88 -23.46
C LYS A 170 -1.85 -8.72 -23.68
N ALA A 171 -1.63 -9.18 -24.91
CA ALA A 171 -0.42 -9.93 -25.27
C ALA A 171 0.79 -9.03 -25.41
N ASN A 172 0.63 -7.84 -26.03
CA ASN A 172 1.71 -6.87 -26.23
C ASN A 172 2.22 -6.32 -24.91
N TYR A 173 1.36 -6.17 -23.91
CA TYR A 173 1.75 -5.74 -22.56
C TYR A 173 2.67 -6.76 -21.89
N VAL A 174 2.40 -8.05 -22.02
CA VAL A 174 3.30 -9.10 -21.55
C VAL A 174 4.67 -9.03 -22.23
N LEU A 175 4.70 -8.79 -23.56
CA LEU A 175 5.96 -8.65 -24.30
C LEU A 175 6.74 -7.41 -23.83
N LEU A 176 6.06 -6.28 -23.66
CA LEU A 176 6.67 -5.04 -23.15
C LEU A 176 7.30 -5.24 -21.76
N VAL A 177 6.53 -5.83 -20.82
CA VAL A 177 6.98 -6.11 -19.45
C VAL A 177 8.18 -7.07 -19.45
N LYS A 178 8.14 -8.11 -20.30
CA LYS A 178 9.26 -9.05 -20.46
C LYS A 178 10.50 -8.33 -20.96
N GLU A 179 10.40 -7.57 -22.05
CA GLU A 179 11.52 -6.84 -22.66
C GLU A 179 12.14 -5.81 -21.70
N LEU A 180 11.30 -5.10 -20.92
CA LEU A 180 11.78 -4.21 -19.86
C LEU A 180 12.52 -4.99 -18.76
N LYS A 181 11.96 -6.11 -18.28
CA LYS A 181 12.60 -6.92 -17.23
C LYS A 181 13.96 -7.43 -17.66
N GLU A 182 14.06 -7.98 -18.87
CA GLU A 182 15.33 -8.46 -19.44
C GLU A 182 16.36 -7.32 -19.54
N ALA A 183 15.94 -6.12 -19.94
CA ALA A 183 16.81 -4.95 -20.01
C ALA A 183 17.24 -4.43 -18.62
N PHE A 184 16.44 -4.64 -17.59
CA PHE A 184 16.68 -4.16 -16.23
C PHE A 184 17.63 -5.07 -15.43
N GLU A 185 17.69 -6.38 -15.75
CA GLU A 185 18.48 -7.36 -15.00
C GLU A 185 19.94 -6.93 -14.78
N SER A 186 20.62 -6.46 -15.81
CA SER A 186 22.03 -6.04 -15.72
C SER A 186 22.27 -4.79 -14.88
N ARG A 187 21.21 -4.01 -14.61
CA ARG A 187 21.26 -2.76 -13.84
C ARG A 187 20.66 -2.88 -12.46
N GLY A 188 19.98 -4.01 -12.16
CA GLY A 188 19.27 -4.20 -10.90
C GLY A 188 18.08 -3.25 -10.71
N TYR A 189 17.47 -2.79 -11.80
CA TYR A 189 16.28 -1.94 -11.73
C TYR A 189 15.05 -2.74 -11.34
N ILE A 190 14.18 -2.10 -10.54
CA ILE A 190 12.89 -2.64 -10.13
C ILE A 190 11.86 -2.35 -11.23
N LEU A 191 11.05 -3.35 -11.58
CA LEU A 191 9.95 -3.21 -12.51
C LEU A 191 8.64 -3.57 -11.82
N THR A 192 7.75 -2.59 -11.70
CA THR A 192 6.42 -2.77 -11.11
C THR A 192 5.32 -2.32 -12.07
N ALA A 193 4.08 -2.64 -11.75
CA ALA A 193 2.94 -2.14 -12.50
C ALA A 193 1.75 -1.93 -11.58
N ALA A 194 1.03 -0.82 -11.78
CA ALA A 194 -0.28 -0.58 -11.22
C ALA A 194 -1.34 -1.26 -12.08
N LEU A 195 -2.17 -2.10 -11.47
CA LEU A 195 -3.16 -2.91 -12.17
C LEU A 195 -4.56 -2.60 -11.68
N GLY A 196 -5.48 -2.40 -12.62
CA GLY A 196 -6.90 -2.21 -12.32
C GLY A 196 -7.50 -3.44 -11.65
N ALA A 197 -8.22 -3.23 -10.55
CA ALA A 197 -8.71 -4.28 -9.67
C ALA A 197 -10.11 -4.82 -10.01
N GLY A 198 -10.87 -4.13 -10.87
CA GLY A 198 -12.19 -4.61 -11.32
C GLY A 198 -12.07 -5.88 -12.15
N LYS A 199 -12.95 -6.87 -11.90
CA LYS A 199 -12.93 -8.18 -12.58
C LYS A 199 -12.85 -8.06 -14.10
N GLU A 200 -13.71 -7.26 -14.72
CA GLU A 200 -13.73 -7.08 -16.18
C GLU A 200 -12.42 -6.51 -16.73
N THR A 201 -11.77 -5.59 -15.98
CA THR A 201 -10.48 -5.03 -16.36
C THR A 201 -9.39 -6.09 -16.24
N MET A 202 -9.36 -6.85 -15.15
CA MET A 202 -8.39 -7.94 -14.98
C MET A 202 -8.52 -9.00 -16.10
N GLU A 203 -9.75 -9.39 -16.45
CA GLU A 203 -10.00 -10.37 -17.50
C GLU A 203 -9.59 -9.89 -18.89
N SER A 204 -9.90 -8.65 -19.23
CA SER A 204 -9.62 -8.10 -20.56
C SER A 204 -8.18 -7.66 -20.75
N ALA A 205 -7.59 -7.00 -19.76
CA ALA A 205 -6.32 -6.28 -19.89
C ALA A 205 -5.07 -7.13 -19.58
N TYR A 206 -5.17 -8.14 -18.68
CA TYR A 206 -3.98 -8.77 -18.11
C TYR A 206 -3.91 -10.28 -18.29
N ASP A 207 -2.74 -10.79 -18.67
CA ASP A 207 -2.34 -12.18 -18.47
C ASP A 207 -1.58 -12.23 -17.13
N LEU A 208 -2.35 -12.36 -16.05
CA LEU A 208 -1.85 -12.22 -14.68
C LEU A 208 -0.70 -13.17 -14.36
N ALA A 209 -0.80 -14.44 -14.79
CA ALA A 209 0.24 -15.44 -14.56
C ALA A 209 1.56 -15.07 -15.24
N LYS A 210 1.52 -14.55 -16.48
CA LYS A 210 2.72 -14.12 -17.20
C LYS A 210 3.31 -12.83 -16.63
N LEU A 211 2.46 -11.84 -16.29
CA LEU A 211 2.92 -10.60 -15.67
C LEU A 211 3.60 -10.89 -14.33
N SER A 212 3.05 -11.78 -13.50
CA SER A 212 3.64 -12.18 -12.22
C SER A 212 5.04 -12.78 -12.35
N ARG A 213 5.42 -13.33 -13.49
CA ARG A 213 6.78 -13.87 -13.72
C ARG A 213 7.82 -12.75 -13.87
N TYR A 214 7.45 -11.66 -14.53
CA TYR A 214 8.39 -10.61 -14.92
C TYR A 214 8.39 -9.40 -13.98
N LEU A 215 7.23 -9.04 -13.41
CA LEU A 215 7.14 -7.93 -12.46
C LEU A 215 7.75 -8.31 -11.10
N ASP A 216 8.41 -7.37 -10.46
CA ASP A 216 8.88 -7.51 -9.08
C ASP A 216 7.69 -7.37 -8.11
N PHE A 217 6.81 -6.39 -8.33
CA PHE A 217 5.54 -6.22 -7.62
C PHE A 217 4.41 -5.85 -8.58
N LEU A 218 3.19 -6.27 -8.19
CA LEU A 218 1.93 -5.91 -8.81
C LEU A 218 1.18 -5.02 -7.82
N HIS A 219 1.09 -3.73 -8.10
CA HIS A 219 0.36 -2.75 -7.30
C HIS A 219 -1.12 -2.84 -7.68
N MET A 220 -1.92 -3.44 -6.82
CA MET A 220 -3.35 -3.61 -7.06
C MET A 220 -4.09 -2.32 -6.72
N MET A 221 -4.67 -1.64 -7.69
CA MET A 221 -5.48 -0.44 -7.48
C MET A 221 -6.86 -0.81 -6.91
N CYS A 222 -6.88 -1.30 -5.64
CA CYS A 222 -8.05 -1.79 -4.93
C CYS A 222 -8.91 -0.65 -4.38
N TYR A 223 -9.22 0.30 -5.22
CA TYR A 223 -10.06 1.47 -4.99
C TYR A 223 -10.76 1.85 -6.31
N ASP A 224 -11.59 2.90 -6.28
CA ASP A 224 -12.44 3.28 -7.40
C ASP A 224 -13.36 2.15 -7.90
N TYR A 225 -13.74 1.25 -7.00
CA TYR A 225 -14.71 0.22 -7.32
C TYR A 225 -16.08 0.82 -7.64
N HIS A 226 -16.44 1.91 -6.92
CA HIS A 226 -17.68 2.64 -7.11
C HIS A 226 -17.48 4.15 -7.09
N GLY A 227 -18.25 4.84 -7.92
CA GLY A 227 -18.27 6.29 -8.01
C GLY A 227 -19.56 6.81 -8.64
N THR A 228 -19.60 8.09 -8.99
CA THR A 228 -20.79 8.70 -9.60
C THR A 228 -21.17 8.10 -10.95
N TRP A 229 -20.26 7.41 -11.62
CA TRP A 229 -20.49 6.69 -12.88
C TRP A 229 -21.45 5.50 -12.76
N ASP A 230 -21.64 4.97 -11.54
CA ASP A 230 -22.60 3.88 -11.28
C ASP A 230 -24.05 4.39 -11.15
N GLY A 231 -24.26 5.72 -11.01
CA GLY A 231 -25.58 6.32 -10.77
C GLY A 231 -26.15 6.04 -9.38
N VAL A 232 -25.42 5.36 -8.51
CA VAL A 232 -25.80 5.01 -7.14
C VAL A 232 -24.65 5.22 -6.16
N VAL A 233 -24.97 5.36 -4.88
CA VAL A 233 -23.95 5.42 -3.82
C VAL A 233 -23.26 4.05 -3.70
N GLY A 234 -21.94 4.05 -3.68
CA GLY A 234 -21.14 2.84 -3.47
C GLY A 234 -19.89 3.12 -2.64
N ALA A 235 -19.23 2.05 -2.20
CA ALA A 235 -17.97 2.15 -1.47
C ALA A 235 -16.80 2.37 -2.43
N ASN A 236 -15.93 3.35 -2.14
CA ASN A 236 -14.70 3.58 -2.91
C ASN A 236 -13.82 2.32 -2.95
N ALA A 237 -13.60 1.71 -1.79
CA ALA A 237 -12.75 0.53 -1.63
C ALA A 237 -13.38 -0.48 -0.66
N PRO A 238 -14.50 -1.16 -1.04
CA PRO A 238 -15.18 -2.10 -0.16
C PRO A 238 -14.30 -3.31 0.16
N LEU A 239 -14.25 -3.72 1.44
CA LEU A 239 -13.56 -4.94 1.85
C LEU A 239 -14.19 -6.15 1.17
N ARG A 240 -15.54 -6.22 1.19
CA ARG A 240 -16.40 -7.24 0.56
C ARG A 240 -17.51 -6.58 -0.22
N GLY A 241 -18.08 -7.30 -1.17
CA GLY A 241 -19.24 -6.84 -1.91
C GLY A 241 -20.49 -6.63 -1.03
N THR A 242 -21.46 -5.92 -1.57
CA THR A 242 -22.76 -5.68 -0.91
C THR A 242 -23.64 -6.94 -0.86
N ASN A 243 -23.30 -7.96 -1.62
CA ASN A 243 -23.92 -9.29 -1.66
C ASN A 243 -22.93 -10.29 -2.30
N ASP A 244 -23.29 -11.58 -2.31
CA ASP A 244 -22.40 -12.67 -2.79
C ASP A 244 -22.08 -12.60 -4.30
N GLN A 245 -22.88 -11.90 -5.09
CA GLN A 245 -22.66 -11.70 -6.53
C GLN A 245 -21.85 -10.43 -6.83
N ASP A 246 -21.68 -9.57 -5.86
CA ASP A 246 -20.93 -8.34 -6.02
C ASP A 246 -19.41 -8.63 -5.95
N VAL A 247 -18.78 -8.58 -7.11
CA VAL A 247 -17.34 -8.89 -7.30
C VAL A 247 -16.44 -7.67 -7.22
N LEU A 248 -17.00 -6.48 -6.99
CA LEU A 248 -16.25 -5.24 -6.90
C LEU A 248 -15.79 -5.00 -5.46
N SER A 249 -14.76 -5.74 -5.02
CA SER A 249 -14.24 -5.63 -3.66
C SER A 249 -12.78 -6.09 -3.55
N VAL A 250 -12.11 -5.61 -2.50
CA VAL A 250 -10.72 -5.94 -2.19
C VAL A 250 -10.51 -7.45 -2.04
N GLU A 251 -11.35 -8.11 -1.25
CA GLU A 251 -11.22 -9.55 -1.00
C GLU A 251 -11.42 -10.39 -2.27
N PHE A 252 -12.40 -10.01 -3.11
CA PHE A 252 -12.59 -10.67 -4.40
C PHE A 252 -11.37 -10.52 -5.30
N THR A 253 -10.82 -9.30 -5.44
CA THR A 253 -9.63 -9.04 -6.27
C THR A 253 -8.44 -9.88 -5.82
N ILE A 254 -8.16 -9.96 -4.52
CA ILE A 254 -7.07 -10.80 -3.99
C ILE A 254 -7.29 -12.27 -4.36
N LYS A 255 -8.47 -12.82 -4.07
CA LYS A 255 -8.81 -14.21 -4.40
C LYS A 255 -8.73 -14.50 -5.90
N TYR A 256 -9.21 -13.57 -6.72
CA TYR A 256 -9.17 -13.70 -8.18
C TYR A 256 -7.73 -13.77 -8.69
N MET A 257 -6.85 -12.86 -8.26
CA MET A 257 -5.45 -12.86 -8.69
C MET A 257 -4.69 -14.10 -8.24
N LEU A 258 -4.90 -14.56 -7.00
CA LEU A 258 -4.34 -15.81 -6.48
C LEU A 258 -4.78 -17.01 -7.33
N ALA A 259 -6.07 -17.11 -7.64
CA ALA A 259 -6.63 -18.18 -8.48
C ALA A 259 -6.08 -18.16 -9.93
N HIS A 260 -5.58 -17.00 -10.39
CA HIS A 260 -4.96 -16.86 -11.71
C HIS A 260 -3.42 -16.90 -11.68
N GLY A 261 -2.84 -17.47 -10.62
CA GLY A 261 -1.41 -17.80 -10.54
C GLY A 261 -0.49 -16.64 -10.20
N VAL A 262 -1.01 -15.56 -9.61
CA VAL A 262 -0.17 -14.49 -9.09
C VAL A 262 0.41 -14.91 -7.74
N SER A 263 1.72 -14.77 -7.57
CA SER A 263 2.36 -15.02 -6.29
C SER A 263 1.93 -13.98 -5.25
N PRO A 264 1.43 -14.39 -4.07
CA PRO A 264 1.02 -13.46 -3.03
C PRO A 264 2.17 -12.54 -2.60
N TYR A 265 3.41 -13.01 -2.60
CA TYR A 265 4.59 -12.21 -2.23
C TYR A 265 4.89 -11.06 -3.19
N LYS A 266 4.32 -11.09 -4.41
CA LYS A 266 4.43 -10.01 -5.40
C LYS A 266 3.22 -9.08 -5.41
N MET A 267 2.14 -9.47 -4.74
CA MET A 267 0.92 -8.67 -4.64
C MET A 267 1.09 -7.58 -3.59
N VAL A 268 0.83 -6.33 -3.98
CA VAL A 268 0.87 -5.16 -3.10
C VAL A 268 -0.50 -4.51 -3.11
N LEU A 269 -1.18 -4.55 -1.95
CA LEU A 269 -2.56 -4.07 -1.82
C LEU A 269 -2.63 -2.55 -1.82
N GLY A 270 -3.35 -1.98 -2.78
CA GLY A 270 -3.64 -0.55 -2.85
C GLY A 270 -4.68 -0.10 -1.84
N LEU A 271 -4.36 0.96 -1.13
CA LEU A 271 -5.17 1.61 -0.11
C LEU A 271 -5.36 3.09 -0.49
N PRO A 272 -6.61 3.58 -0.58
CA PRO A 272 -6.85 4.98 -0.95
C PRO A 272 -6.70 5.90 0.25
N MET A 273 -5.97 7.00 0.07
CA MET A 273 -5.94 8.12 1.02
C MET A 273 -6.96 9.21 0.60
N TYR A 274 -8.09 8.79 0.04
CA TYR A 274 -9.16 9.65 -0.45
C TYR A 274 -10.50 8.92 -0.45
N GLY A 275 -11.58 9.69 -0.62
CA GLY A 275 -12.94 9.17 -0.77
C GLY A 275 -13.59 9.60 -2.08
N ARG A 276 -14.62 8.85 -2.47
CA ARG A 276 -15.55 9.23 -3.54
C ARG A 276 -16.78 9.91 -2.94
N ASN A 277 -17.21 11.01 -3.53
CA ASN A 277 -18.33 11.80 -3.02
C ASN A 277 -19.47 11.89 -4.03
N PHE A 278 -20.68 12.00 -3.48
CA PHE A 278 -21.93 11.88 -4.20
C PHE A 278 -22.90 12.97 -3.80
N ILE A 279 -23.79 13.34 -4.71
CA ILE A 279 -24.96 14.18 -4.44
C ILE A 279 -26.21 13.32 -4.67
N LEU A 280 -27.00 13.08 -3.62
CA LEU A 280 -28.22 12.31 -3.71
C LEU A 280 -29.24 13.00 -4.63
N GLU A 281 -29.95 12.22 -5.45
CA GLU A 281 -31.12 12.72 -6.20
C GLU A 281 -32.26 13.09 -5.24
N ASN A 282 -32.51 12.24 -4.24
CA ASN A 282 -33.51 12.49 -3.20
C ASN A 282 -32.83 12.70 -1.83
N PRO A 283 -32.65 13.93 -1.36
CA PRO A 283 -32.07 14.22 -0.05
C PRO A 283 -32.94 13.76 1.15
N GLY A 284 -34.22 13.45 0.92
CA GLY A 284 -35.14 12.94 1.94
C GLY A 284 -34.98 11.45 2.28
N VAL A 285 -34.08 10.71 1.61
CA VAL A 285 -33.78 9.31 1.92
C VAL A 285 -33.30 9.19 3.37
N LYS A 286 -33.98 8.34 4.17
CA LYS A 286 -33.63 8.17 5.59
C LYS A 286 -32.35 7.34 5.80
N LYS A 287 -32.13 6.32 4.97
CA LYS A 287 -30.99 5.40 5.05
C LYS A 287 -30.31 5.31 3.69
N ILE A 288 -29.00 5.46 3.65
CA ILE A 288 -28.20 5.20 2.46
C ILE A 288 -28.05 3.68 2.30
N LEU A 289 -28.36 3.20 1.10
CA LEU A 289 -28.17 1.79 0.71
C LEU A 289 -27.18 1.76 -0.45
N PHE A 290 -26.01 1.19 -0.21
CA PHE A 290 -24.97 1.04 -1.24
C PHE A 290 -25.49 0.13 -2.37
N GLY A 291 -25.22 0.52 -3.62
CA GLY A 291 -25.73 -0.15 -4.81
C GLY A 291 -27.21 0.12 -5.15
N VAL A 292 -27.90 0.95 -4.35
CA VAL A 292 -29.33 1.22 -4.51
C VAL A 292 -29.71 2.70 -4.50
N THR A 293 -29.14 3.47 -3.55
CA THR A 293 -29.50 4.89 -3.40
C THR A 293 -28.96 5.70 -4.57
N THR A 294 -29.86 6.30 -5.37
CA THR A 294 -29.55 7.04 -6.59
C THR A 294 -28.87 8.39 -6.34
N VAL A 295 -27.92 8.73 -7.24
CA VAL A 295 -27.14 9.94 -7.18
C VAL A 295 -27.11 10.68 -8.51
N LYS A 296 -26.84 11.99 -8.45
CA LYS A 296 -26.56 12.80 -9.64
C LYS A 296 -25.28 12.35 -10.33
N SER A 297 -25.13 12.66 -11.60
CA SER A 297 -23.99 12.26 -12.43
C SER A 297 -22.63 12.87 -12.02
N MET A 298 -22.66 13.92 -11.19
CA MET A 298 -21.44 14.57 -10.66
C MET A 298 -21.52 14.66 -9.14
N GLY A 299 -20.37 14.45 -8.49
CA GLY A 299 -20.16 14.76 -7.09
C GLY A 299 -19.92 16.26 -6.85
N PHE A 300 -19.34 16.59 -5.72
CA PHE A 300 -18.98 17.96 -5.35
C PHE A 300 -17.46 18.09 -5.14
N PRO A 301 -16.87 19.29 -5.36
CA PRO A 301 -15.44 19.49 -5.13
C PRO A 301 -15.12 19.58 -3.63
N GLY A 302 -14.00 18.97 -3.22
CA GLY A 302 -13.40 19.19 -1.91
C GLY A 302 -12.77 20.60 -1.79
N PRO A 303 -12.56 21.10 -0.55
CA PRO A 303 -12.00 22.43 -0.33
C PRO A 303 -10.52 22.58 -0.80
N LEU A 304 -9.73 21.49 -0.82
CA LEU A 304 -8.31 21.52 -1.16
C LEU A 304 -8.01 20.92 -2.54
N THR A 305 -8.52 19.74 -2.84
CA THR A 305 -8.30 19.06 -4.13
C THR A 305 -9.09 19.69 -5.27
N LYS A 306 -10.23 20.32 -5.00
CA LYS A 306 -11.10 21.03 -5.97
C LYS A 306 -11.67 20.13 -7.08
N GLU A 307 -11.58 18.83 -6.95
CA GLU A 307 -12.07 17.85 -7.93
C GLU A 307 -13.46 17.33 -7.53
N ALA A 308 -14.42 17.43 -8.45
CA ALA A 308 -15.76 16.90 -8.20
C ALA A 308 -15.76 15.36 -8.21
N GLY A 309 -16.33 14.76 -7.18
CA GLY A 309 -16.38 13.29 -7.03
C GLY A 309 -15.16 12.68 -6.35
N PHE A 310 -14.14 13.48 -6.03
CA PHE A 310 -12.94 13.11 -5.30
C PHE A 310 -12.71 14.02 -4.10
N MET A 311 -12.23 13.46 -2.99
CA MET A 311 -11.89 14.25 -1.81
C MET A 311 -10.78 13.57 -1.02
N GLY A 312 -9.65 14.26 -0.79
CA GLY A 312 -8.53 13.72 -0.01
C GLY A 312 -8.92 13.41 1.43
N TYR A 313 -8.25 12.45 2.06
CA TYR A 313 -8.52 12.12 3.47
C TYR A 313 -8.24 13.32 4.38
N ASN A 314 -7.20 14.10 4.11
CA ASN A 314 -6.88 15.34 4.83
C ASN A 314 -8.03 16.39 4.79
N GLU A 315 -8.84 16.37 3.74
CA GLU A 315 -10.03 17.22 3.64
C GLU A 315 -11.20 16.60 4.41
N ILE A 316 -11.42 15.29 4.25
CA ILE A 316 -12.52 14.54 4.87
C ILE A 316 -12.41 14.61 6.39
N CYS A 317 -11.24 14.32 6.95
CA CYS A 317 -11.06 14.30 8.41
C CYS A 317 -11.23 15.70 9.04
N THR A 318 -10.78 16.76 8.36
CA THR A 318 -11.00 18.14 8.84
C THR A 318 -12.47 18.54 8.81
N GLU A 319 -13.24 18.07 7.82
CA GLU A 319 -14.70 18.23 7.81
C GLU A 319 -15.38 17.49 8.97
N VAL A 320 -14.91 16.30 9.32
CA VAL A 320 -15.40 15.50 10.45
C VAL A 320 -15.12 16.18 11.80
N THR A 321 -13.94 16.76 11.98
CA THR A 321 -13.53 17.41 13.24
C THR A 321 -14.08 18.83 13.39
N ASN A 322 -14.56 19.43 12.30
CA ASN A 322 -15.14 20.76 12.32
C ASN A 322 -16.47 20.78 13.09
N LYS A 323 -16.46 21.37 14.28
CA LYS A 323 -17.64 21.48 15.18
C LYS A 323 -18.83 22.25 14.56
N SER A 324 -18.60 23.02 13.51
CA SER A 324 -19.66 23.76 12.79
C SER A 324 -20.23 22.94 11.62
N ALA A 325 -19.64 21.79 11.30
CA ALA A 325 -20.09 20.93 10.22
C ALA A 325 -21.33 20.11 10.64
N THR A 326 -22.17 19.82 9.67
CA THR A 326 -23.43 19.06 9.83
C THR A 326 -23.28 17.59 9.44
N TRP A 327 -22.03 17.14 9.18
CA TRP A 327 -21.74 15.78 8.80
C TRP A 327 -22.08 14.78 9.90
N THR A 328 -22.78 13.71 9.52
CA THR A 328 -23.00 12.52 10.35
C THR A 328 -22.12 11.38 9.87
N GLN A 329 -21.47 10.70 10.80
CA GLN A 329 -20.59 9.57 10.52
C GLN A 329 -21.40 8.28 10.60
N HIS A 330 -21.14 7.39 9.64
CA HIS A 330 -21.80 6.10 9.52
C HIS A 330 -20.77 5.02 9.16
N TRP A 331 -21.13 3.78 9.47
CA TRP A 331 -20.36 2.59 9.11
C TRP A 331 -21.23 1.60 8.34
N HIS A 332 -20.77 1.11 7.20
CA HIS A 332 -21.44 0.07 6.45
C HIS A 332 -20.75 -1.28 6.74
N GLU A 333 -21.39 -2.10 7.60
CA GLU A 333 -20.80 -3.33 8.16
C GLU A 333 -20.34 -4.30 7.09
N GLN A 334 -21.15 -4.60 6.08
CA GLN A 334 -20.83 -5.64 5.10
C GLN A 334 -19.62 -5.28 4.25
N THR A 335 -19.50 -4.03 3.82
CA THR A 335 -18.35 -3.56 3.03
C THR A 335 -17.20 -3.06 3.88
N ALA A 336 -17.35 -3.02 5.21
CA ALA A 336 -16.41 -2.46 6.19
C ALA A 336 -15.95 -1.05 5.78
N THR A 337 -16.91 -0.19 5.41
CA THR A 337 -16.65 1.13 4.83
C THR A 337 -17.26 2.24 5.67
N PRO A 338 -16.50 3.24 6.12
CA PRO A 338 -17.02 4.46 6.69
C PRO A 338 -17.62 5.35 5.60
N TYR A 339 -18.70 6.05 5.93
CA TYR A 339 -19.23 7.10 5.07
C TYR A 339 -19.80 8.26 5.88
N LEU A 340 -19.73 9.45 5.28
CA LEU A 340 -20.28 10.68 5.83
C LEU A 340 -21.53 11.07 5.08
N ARG A 341 -22.46 11.69 5.79
CA ARG A 341 -23.66 12.28 5.20
C ARG A 341 -23.92 13.67 5.75
N ASP A 342 -24.24 14.61 4.85
CA ASP A 342 -24.78 15.93 5.17
C ASP A 342 -25.88 16.31 4.16
N GLY A 343 -27.14 16.15 4.56
CA GLY A 343 -28.29 16.36 3.68
C GLY A 343 -28.21 15.46 2.41
N ALA A 344 -27.99 16.09 1.25
CA ALA A 344 -27.82 15.40 -0.03
C ALA A 344 -26.38 14.94 -0.30
N ARG A 345 -25.40 15.45 0.44
CA ARG A 345 -23.97 15.12 0.23
C ARG A 345 -23.60 13.83 0.97
N VAL A 346 -22.91 12.94 0.28
CA VAL A 346 -22.40 11.70 0.84
C VAL A 346 -20.94 11.54 0.43
N ILE A 347 -20.07 11.06 1.34
CA ILE A 347 -18.68 10.74 1.07
C ILE A 347 -18.44 9.31 1.54
N SER A 348 -18.02 8.42 0.65
CA SER A 348 -17.51 7.08 0.95
C SER A 348 -15.99 7.14 0.96
N TYR A 349 -15.32 6.68 2.02
CA TYR A 349 -13.88 6.86 2.19
C TYR A 349 -13.28 5.71 3.03
N ASP A 350 -12.01 5.81 3.32
CA ASP A 350 -11.32 4.94 4.28
C ASP A 350 -10.84 5.76 5.47
N ASN A 351 -11.04 5.20 6.66
CA ASN A 351 -10.55 5.71 7.93
C ASN A 351 -9.55 4.73 8.58
N ALA A 352 -9.01 5.06 9.74
CA ALA A 352 -8.05 4.20 10.42
C ALA A 352 -8.59 2.77 10.66
N ARG A 353 -9.87 2.61 11.03
CA ARG A 353 -10.49 1.30 11.24
C ARG A 353 -10.55 0.48 9.94
N SER A 354 -11.07 1.05 8.84
CA SER A 354 -11.19 0.32 7.57
C SER A 354 -9.81 0.00 6.96
N ILE A 355 -8.83 0.89 7.10
CA ILE A 355 -7.43 0.64 6.72
C ILE A 355 -6.85 -0.53 7.54
N ALA A 356 -7.00 -0.53 8.87
CA ALA A 356 -6.50 -1.60 9.73
C ALA A 356 -7.09 -2.98 9.37
N ILE A 357 -8.37 -3.05 9.03
CA ILE A 357 -9.03 -4.28 8.57
C ILE A 357 -8.45 -4.77 7.23
N LYS A 358 -8.23 -3.86 6.28
CA LYS A 358 -7.63 -4.20 4.96
C LYS A 358 -6.18 -4.65 5.08
N VAL A 359 -5.41 -4.00 5.94
CA VAL A 359 -4.04 -4.42 6.28
C VAL A 359 -4.05 -5.85 6.84
N LYS A 360 -4.92 -6.14 7.81
CA LYS A 360 -5.07 -7.50 8.37
C LYS A 360 -5.39 -8.52 7.27
N LEU A 361 -6.32 -8.20 6.36
CA LEU A 361 -6.65 -9.07 5.24
C LEU A 361 -5.41 -9.36 4.37
N ALA A 362 -4.62 -8.33 4.03
CA ALA A 362 -3.40 -8.49 3.23
C ALA A 362 -2.38 -9.42 3.93
N ILE A 363 -2.21 -9.29 5.24
CA ILE A 363 -1.30 -10.15 6.01
C ILE A 363 -1.81 -11.59 6.08
N ASP A 364 -3.13 -11.79 6.23
CA ASP A 364 -3.73 -13.13 6.28
C ASP A 364 -3.55 -13.89 4.96
N TYR A 365 -3.69 -13.20 3.83
CA TYR A 365 -3.42 -13.77 2.51
C TYR A 365 -1.91 -13.85 2.16
N GLY A 366 -1.02 -13.44 3.04
CA GLY A 366 0.43 -13.49 2.83
C GLY A 366 0.96 -12.53 1.78
N LEU A 367 0.27 -11.42 1.51
CA LEU A 367 0.68 -10.47 0.49
C LEU A 367 2.07 -9.87 0.78
N GLY A 368 2.78 -9.49 -0.28
CA GLY A 368 4.12 -8.91 -0.22
C GLY A 368 4.17 -7.54 0.45
N GLY A 369 3.10 -6.75 0.30
CA GLY A 369 3.06 -5.41 0.87
C GLY A 369 1.77 -4.64 0.65
N LEU A 370 1.88 -3.35 0.89
CA LEU A 370 0.80 -2.37 0.84
C LEU A 370 1.24 -1.19 -0.03
N MET A 371 0.31 -0.57 -0.73
CA MET A 371 0.54 0.62 -1.54
C MET A 371 -0.48 1.68 -1.18
N VAL A 372 -0.11 2.94 -1.22
CA VAL A 372 -1.05 4.04 -1.00
C VAL A 372 -1.15 4.96 -2.21
N TRP A 373 -2.36 5.30 -2.59
CA TRP A 373 -2.72 6.34 -3.54
C TRP A 373 -3.54 7.40 -2.83
N SER A 374 -2.94 8.57 -2.51
CA SER A 374 -1.53 8.94 -2.55
C SER A 374 -1.14 9.59 -1.22
N ILE A 375 0.13 9.54 -0.87
CA ILE A 375 0.62 10.03 0.42
C ILE A 375 0.33 11.52 0.65
N ASP A 376 0.21 12.30 -0.44
CA ASP A 376 -0.08 13.73 -0.43
C ASP A 376 -1.56 14.07 -0.12
N THR A 377 -2.41 13.06 0.02
CA THR A 377 -3.82 13.21 0.45
C THR A 377 -4.11 12.59 1.81
N ASP A 378 -3.13 11.94 2.47
CA ASP A 378 -3.21 11.63 3.91
C ASP A 378 -3.10 12.93 4.74
N ASP A 379 -3.34 12.84 6.03
CA ASP A 379 -3.20 13.98 6.97
C ASP A 379 -1.73 14.34 7.23
N PHE A 380 -1.03 14.78 6.21
CA PHE A 380 0.38 15.14 6.31
C PHE A 380 0.65 16.40 7.15
N ARG A 381 -0.40 17.14 7.53
CA ARG A 381 -0.30 18.33 8.38
C ARG A 381 -0.74 18.11 9.81
N GLY A 382 -1.27 16.93 10.15
CA GLY A 382 -1.70 16.60 11.49
C GLY A 382 -2.93 17.38 11.94
N ALA A 383 -3.88 17.61 11.04
CA ALA A 383 -5.12 18.33 11.33
C ALA A 383 -6.26 17.41 11.79
N CYS A 384 -6.09 16.09 11.63
CA CYS A 384 -7.09 15.10 12.02
C CYS A 384 -6.98 14.72 13.50
N GLU A 385 -8.12 14.43 14.13
CA GLU A 385 -8.13 13.79 15.46
C GLU A 385 -7.89 12.29 15.32
N SER A 386 -7.26 11.68 16.33
CA SER A 386 -7.05 10.23 16.40
C SER A 386 -8.38 9.50 16.51
N GLU A 387 -8.55 8.42 15.74
CA GLU A 387 -9.73 7.56 15.80
C GLU A 387 -9.59 6.53 16.93
N LYS A 388 -10.47 6.60 17.93
CA LYS A 388 -10.40 5.75 19.14
C LYS A 388 -10.69 4.26 18.87
N ASP A 389 -11.43 3.98 17.81
CA ASP A 389 -11.89 2.63 17.43
C ASP A 389 -11.10 2.03 16.27
N ALA A 390 -9.97 2.65 15.89
CA ALA A 390 -9.11 2.19 14.79
C ALA A 390 -8.76 0.68 14.87
N TYR A 391 -8.54 0.18 16.08
CA TYR A 391 -8.11 -1.21 16.32
C TYR A 391 -9.16 -2.08 17.02
N ILE A 392 -10.45 -1.68 17.04
CA ILE A 392 -11.51 -2.43 17.73
C ILE A 392 -11.63 -3.88 17.25
N ASP A 393 -11.47 -4.10 15.93
CA ASP A 393 -11.53 -5.45 15.36
C ASP A 393 -10.34 -6.33 15.80
N PHE A 394 -9.17 -5.74 16.13
CA PHE A 394 -8.04 -6.45 16.75
C PHE A 394 -8.35 -6.83 18.20
N VAL A 395 -9.01 -5.97 18.96
CA VAL A 395 -9.45 -6.26 20.33
C VAL A 395 -10.44 -7.41 20.33
N ASP A 396 -11.41 -7.41 19.41
CA ASP A 396 -12.42 -8.47 19.32
C ASP A 396 -11.81 -9.84 18.99
N ARG A 397 -10.78 -9.85 18.10
CA ARG A 397 -10.05 -11.08 17.81
C ARG A 397 -9.16 -11.52 18.97
N TYR A 398 -8.47 -10.59 19.62
CA TYR A 398 -7.67 -10.87 20.81
C TYR A 398 -8.51 -11.54 21.91
N ASN A 399 -9.70 -11.04 22.18
CA ASN A 399 -10.60 -11.62 23.18
C ASN A 399 -10.95 -13.08 22.85
N LYS A 400 -11.08 -13.42 21.56
CA LYS A 400 -11.30 -14.81 21.13
C LYS A 400 -10.05 -15.67 21.30
N ILE A 401 -8.86 -15.13 20.96
CA ILE A 401 -7.58 -15.85 21.08
C ILE A 401 -7.26 -16.15 22.54
N VAL A 402 -7.48 -15.20 23.46
CA VAL A 402 -7.12 -15.34 24.87
C VAL A 402 -7.97 -16.39 25.58
N ASP A 403 -9.17 -16.69 25.06
CA ASP A 403 -10.07 -17.71 25.57
C ASP A 403 -9.76 -19.14 25.06
N GLU A 404 -8.81 -19.28 24.09
CA GLU A 404 -8.42 -20.56 23.53
C GLU A 404 -7.67 -21.44 24.58
N PRO A 405 -8.16 -22.64 24.90
CA PRO A 405 -7.55 -23.48 25.95
C PRO A 405 -6.10 -23.87 25.68
N ILE A 406 -5.72 -23.95 24.40
CA ILE A 406 -4.40 -24.38 23.95
C ILE A 406 -3.36 -23.27 23.95
N LEU A 407 -3.79 -22.03 24.16
CA LEU A 407 -2.89 -20.86 24.13
C LEU A 407 -1.74 -20.99 25.13
N GLN A 408 -1.98 -21.57 26.32
CA GLN A 408 -0.94 -21.70 27.33
C GLN A 408 0.20 -22.63 26.88
N GLU A 409 -0.10 -23.66 26.08
CA GLU A 409 0.94 -24.52 25.50
C GLU A 409 1.67 -23.80 24.36
N ALA A 410 0.94 -23.14 23.49
CA ALA A 410 1.52 -22.32 22.43
C ALA A 410 2.43 -21.20 22.98
N MET A 411 2.06 -20.58 24.10
CA MET A 411 2.87 -19.54 24.75
C MET A 411 4.24 -20.02 25.22
N LYS A 412 4.45 -21.32 25.48
CA LYS A 412 5.78 -21.86 25.85
C LYS A 412 6.78 -21.78 24.70
N THR A 413 6.32 -21.85 23.46
CA THR A 413 7.14 -21.82 22.25
C THR A 413 7.22 -20.40 21.64
N LEU A 414 6.22 -19.56 21.89
CA LEU A 414 6.19 -18.18 21.48
C LEU A 414 7.20 -17.35 22.30
N ASN A 415 8.19 -16.79 21.60
CA ASN A 415 9.14 -15.87 22.24
C ASN A 415 8.51 -14.47 22.35
N LEU A 416 7.59 -14.29 23.29
CA LEU A 416 6.92 -13.02 23.57
C LEU A 416 7.62 -12.30 24.73
N PRO A 417 7.77 -10.97 24.66
CA PRO A 417 8.41 -10.20 25.71
C PRO A 417 7.56 -10.19 27.00
N ASP A 418 8.23 -10.26 28.15
CA ASP A 418 7.60 -10.13 29.48
C ASP A 418 7.51 -8.64 29.86
N ALA A 419 6.29 -8.10 29.87
CA ALA A 419 6.00 -6.73 30.21
C ALA A 419 6.48 -6.34 31.63
N ASN A 420 6.62 -7.29 32.55
CA ASN A 420 7.06 -7.01 33.94
C ASN A 420 8.60 -6.87 34.06
N ARG A 421 9.35 -7.33 33.05
CA ARG A 421 10.82 -7.36 33.07
C ARG A 421 11.49 -6.26 32.24
N ILE A 422 10.72 -5.58 31.37
CA ILE A 422 11.27 -4.62 30.41
C ILE A 422 10.67 -3.25 30.68
N GLU A 423 11.45 -2.37 31.32
CA GLU A 423 11.06 -0.97 31.58
C GLU A 423 10.82 -0.17 30.30
N ASN A 424 11.42 -0.59 29.15
CA ASN A 424 11.33 0.07 27.86
C ASN A 424 10.94 -0.90 26.73
N LEU A 425 9.74 -1.51 26.82
CA LEU A 425 9.17 -2.23 25.70
C LEU A 425 9.03 -1.27 24.50
N SER A 426 9.56 -1.69 23.36
CA SER A 426 9.35 -0.96 22.10
C SER A 426 7.85 -0.68 21.92
N ARG A 427 7.49 0.54 21.52
CA ARG A 427 6.10 0.89 21.14
C ARG A 427 5.52 -0.03 20.08
N ARG A 428 6.39 -0.81 19.43
CA ARG A 428 6.06 -1.74 18.33
C ARG A 428 5.77 -3.17 18.78
N THR A 429 5.78 -3.46 20.07
CA THR A 429 5.42 -4.79 20.61
C THR A 429 3.95 -4.79 20.96
N ALA A 430 3.14 -5.49 20.16
CA ALA A 430 1.69 -5.51 20.29
C ALA A 430 1.20 -6.55 21.29
N TYR A 431 1.81 -7.73 21.33
CA TYR A 431 1.45 -8.80 22.23
C TYR A 431 2.57 -9.02 23.25
N VAL A 432 2.21 -9.01 24.53
CA VAL A 432 3.15 -9.15 25.64
C VAL A 432 2.63 -10.18 26.64
N VAL A 433 3.55 -10.81 27.37
CA VAL A 433 3.21 -11.68 28.51
C VAL A 433 3.37 -10.87 29.78
N SER A 434 2.38 -10.88 30.66
CA SER A 434 2.44 -10.31 32.01
C SER A 434 1.73 -11.23 33.00
N ASN A 435 2.40 -11.58 34.10
CA ASN A 435 1.88 -12.51 35.08
C ASN A 435 1.41 -13.84 34.47
N GLY A 436 2.14 -14.37 33.48
CA GLY A 436 1.82 -15.63 32.80
C GLY A 436 0.60 -15.55 31.86
N ARG A 437 0.10 -14.37 31.55
CA ARG A 437 -1.04 -14.17 30.64
C ARG A 437 -0.64 -13.35 29.43
N LEU A 438 -1.25 -13.65 28.30
CA LEU A 438 -1.16 -12.84 27.07
C LEU A 438 -1.94 -11.54 27.26
N HIS A 439 -1.37 -10.43 26.81
CA HIS A 439 -2.03 -9.12 26.78
C HIS A 439 -1.82 -8.47 25.42
N LEU A 440 -2.87 -7.83 24.91
CA LEU A 440 -2.80 -6.97 23.73
C LEU A 440 -2.50 -5.53 24.17
N ARG A 441 -1.42 -4.97 23.62
CA ARG A 441 -1.05 -3.58 23.77
C ARG A 441 -1.38 -2.84 22.48
N LEU A 442 -2.40 -2.02 22.51
CA LEU A 442 -2.77 -1.20 21.38
C LEU A 442 -1.82 -0.01 21.22
N PRO A 443 -1.59 0.45 19.99
CA PRO A 443 -0.97 1.75 19.74
C PRO A 443 -1.75 2.88 20.39
N GLU A 444 -1.03 3.91 20.85
CA GLU A 444 -1.68 5.06 21.50
C GLU A 444 -2.48 5.93 20.51
N GLY A 445 -2.25 5.77 19.20
CA GLY A 445 -2.98 6.45 18.12
C GLY A 445 -2.79 7.98 18.09
N ASN A 446 -1.87 8.51 18.87
CA ASN A 446 -1.68 9.95 19.04
C ASN A 446 -0.60 10.45 18.08
N TYR A 447 -0.97 10.64 16.81
CA TYR A 447 -0.04 11.03 15.76
C TYR A 447 -0.04 12.53 15.52
N SER A 448 1.14 13.09 15.23
CA SER A 448 1.29 14.49 14.86
C SER A 448 0.92 14.74 13.38
N ASN A 449 0.97 13.70 12.53
CA ASN A 449 0.69 13.75 11.10
C ASN A 449 0.63 12.33 10.51
N TYR A 450 0.14 12.19 9.26
CA TYR A 450 0.09 10.94 8.51
C TYR A 450 -0.67 9.83 9.24
N SER A 451 -1.87 10.12 9.72
CA SER A 451 -2.64 9.21 10.57
C SER A 451 -2.95 7.87 9.92
N LEU A 452 -3.30 7.84 8.63
CA LEU A 452 -3.57 6.58 7.92
C LEU A 452 -2.28 5.80 7.62
N MET A 453 -1.19 6.47 7.23
CA MET A 453 0.11 5.82 7.02
C MET A 453 0.64 5.17 8.31
N ARG A 454 0.50 5.84 9.45
CA ARG A 454 0.90 5.29 10.75
C ARG A 454 -0.01 4.14 11.17
N THR A 455 -1.30 4.22 10.86
CA THR A 455 -2.22 3.09 11.04
C THR A 455 -1.79 1.89 10.21
N ILE A 456 -1.29 2.08 8.99
CA ILE A 456 -0.76 1.00 8.15
C ILE A 456 0.43 0.32 8.83
N ASP A 457 1.42 1.08 9.31
CA ASP A 457 2.61 0.53 10.00
C ASP A 457 2.22 -0.28 11.24
N GLU A 458 1.37 0.29 12.09
CA GLU A 458 0.94 -0.33 13.35
C GLU A 458 0.01 -1.53 13.13
N ALA A 459 -0.97 -1.42 12.24
CA ALA A 459 -1.85 -2.54 11.90
C ALA A 459 -1.08 -3.70 11.26
N THR A 460 -0.01 -3.41 10.52
CA THR A 460 0.87 -4.44 9.94
C THR A 460 1.59 -5.21 11.05
N LEU A 461 2.14 -4.51 12.04
CA LEU A 461 2.77 -5.15 13.20
C LEU A 461 1.78 -5.99 14.01
N LEU A 462 0.61 -5.41 14.34
CA LEU A 462 -0.48 -6.12 15.02
C LEU A 462 -0.86 -7.41 14.29
N ALA A 463 -1.08 -7.32 12.98
CA ALA A 463 -1.51 -8.45 12.16
C ALA A 463 -0.45 -9.56 12.04
N LEU A 464 0.83 -9.19 11.92
CA LEU A 464 1.94 -10.15 11.85
C LEU A 464 2.13 -10.88 13.18
N GLU A 465 2.04 -10.18 14.31
CA GLU A 465 2.15 -10.81 15.64
C GLU A 465 0.94 -11.70 15.93
N GLU A 466 -0.29 -11.24 15.61
CA GLU A 466 -1.51 -12.04 15.72
C GLU A 466 -1.41 -13.32 14.89
N LYS A 467 -0.97 -13.20 13.62
CA LYS A 467 -0.79 -14.36 12.75
C LYS A 467 0.20 -15.37 13.34
N ARG A 468 1.33 -14.92 13.88
CA ARG A 468 2.33 -15.78 14.53
C ARG A 468 1.75 -16.57 15.71
N ILE A 469 0.90 -15.94 16.52
CA ILE A 469 0.22 -16.59 17.63
C ILE A 469 -0.76 -17.67 17.13
N LEU A 470 -1.57 -17.32 16.12
CA LEU A 470 -2.54 -18.25 15.54
C LEU A 470 -1.87 -19.45 14.85
N ASP A 471 -0.79 -19.22 14.10
CA ASP A 471 0.00 -20.27 13.45
C ASP A 471 0.60 -21.24 14.51
N GLU A 472 1.04 -20.74 15.68
CA GLU A 472 1.55 -21.57 16.78
C GLU A 472 0.44 -22.36 17.47
N ILE A 473 -0.72 -21.75 17.70
CA ILE A 473 -1.91 -22.46 18.25
C ILE A 473 -2.30 -23.59 17.30
N GLU A 474 -2.35 -23.36 15.99
CA GLU A 474 -2.68 -24.39 15.00
C GLU A 474 -1.64 -25.52 15.01
N LEU A 475 -0.34 -25.20 15.12
CA LEU A 475 0.73 -26.19 15.20
C LEU A 475 0.60 -27.09 16.44
N VAL A 476 0.30 -26.52 17.60
CA VAL A 476 0.09 -27.26 18.85
C VAL A 476 -1.17 -28.14 18.75
N ASN A 477 -2.26 -27.64 18.17
CA ASN A 477 -3.46 -28.41 17.90
C ASN A 477 -3.16 -29.66 17.05
N LYS A 478 -2.44 -29.50 15.94
CA LYS A 478 -2.06 -30.60 15.05
C LYS A 478 -1.19 -31.64 15.73
N LYS A 479 -0.24 -31.22 16.60
CA LYS A 479 0.57 -32.17 17.39
C LYS A 479 -0.27 -33.01 18.34
N ASN A 480 -1.25 -32.40 19.00
CA ASN A 480 -2.17 -33.10 19.92
C ASN A 480 -3.11 -34.08 19.20
N GLU A 481 -3.60 -33.73 17.99
CA GLU A 481 -4.43 -34.59 17.15
C GLU A 481 -3.68 -35.87 16.67
N ILE A 482 -2.37 -35.75 16.40
CA ILE A 482 -1.52 -36.85 15.91
C ILE A 482 -1.06 -37.77 17.05
N GLY A 483 -1.35 -37.43 18.32
CA GLY A 483 -0.96 -38.22 19.49
C GLY A 483 0.55 -38.30 19.72
N TYR A 484 1.26 -37.22 19.44
CA TYR A 484 2.70 -37.11 19.60
C TYR A 484 3.06 -37.04 21.08
N GLU A 485 3.39 -38.21 21.73
CA GLU A 485 4.10 -38.22 22.99
C GLU A 485 5.55 -37.75 22.76
N PRO A 486 6.08 -36.82 23.54
CA PRO A 486 7.44 -36.34 23.38
C PRO A 486 8.43 -37.38 24.01
N ASP A 487 8.79 -38.39 23.25
CA ASP A 487 9.94 -39.23 23.59
C ASP A 487 11.18 -38.65 22.92
N SER A 488 12.11 -38.23 23.79
CA SER A 488 13.53 -37.98 23.64
C SER A 488 14.02 -37.13 22.46
N ALA A 489 14.42 -35.89 22.81
CA ALA A 489 15.61 -35.19 22.32
C ALA A 489 15.91 -35.22 20.81
N VAL A 490 15.06 -34.60 20.01
CA VAL A 490 15.51 -33.96 18.78
C VAL A 490 14.90 -32.56 18.73
N VAL A 491 15.67 -31.57 19.12
CA VAL A 491 15.39 -30.17 18.87
C VAL A 491 15.57 -29.92 17.37
N LEU A 492 14.53 -30.14 16.59
CA LEU A 492 14.47 -29.67 15.22
C LEU A 492 14.20 -28.16 15.27
N SER A 493 15.22 -27.38 14.98
CA SER A 493 15.10 -25.93 14.85
C SER A 493 13.99 -25.58 13.84
N SER A 494 13.22 -24.55 14.11
CA SER A 494 12.12 -24.05 13.27
C SER A 494 12.47 -23.79 11.79
N SER A 495 13.77 -23.74 11.46
CA SER A 495 14.30 -23.64 10.11
C SER A 495 14.15 -24.90 9.25
N TYR A 496 14.01 -26.08 9.84
CA TYR A 496 13.86 -27.34 9.08
C TYR A 496 12.43 -27.65 8.65
N LEU A 497 11.43 -27.23 9.43
CA LEU A 497 10.01 -27.44 9.04
C LEU A 497 9.58 -26.57 7.86
N SER A 498 10.14 -25.38 7.74
CA SER A 498 9.89 -24.51 6.56
C SER A 498 10.46 -25.09 5.26
N MET A 499 11.51 -25.92 5.33
CA MET A 499 12.09 -26.59 4.16
C MET A 499 11.30 -27.84 3.72
N VAL A 500 10.68 -28.57 4.62
CA VAL A 500 9.91 -29.78 4.28
C VAL A 500 8.56 -29.44 3.67
N LEU A 501 7.93 -28.36 4.08
CA LEU A 501 6.66 -27.86 3.47
C LEU A 501 6.85 -27.26 2.06
N CYS A 502 8.03 -26.72 1.73
CA CYS A 502 8.35 -26.29 0.37
C CYS A 502 8.57 -27.45 -0.62
N PHE A 503 8.95 -28.63 -0.17
CA PHE A 503 9.21 -29.78 -1.04
C PHE A 503 7.97 -30.63 -1.34
N THR A 504 6.92 -30.59 -0.54
CA THR A 504 5.67 -31.34 -0.78
C THR A 504 4.66 -30.61 -1.68
N LEU A 505 4.86 -29.32 -1.96
CA LEU A 505 4.02 -28.55 -2.92
C LEU A 505 4.59 -28.47 -4.34
N LEU A 506 5.73 -29.16 -4.62
CA LEU A 506 6.33 -29.22 -5.95
C LEU A 506 6.02 -30.51 -6.72
N PHE A 507 5.17 -31.41 -6.20
CA PHE A 507 4.82 -32.69 -6.85
C PHE A 507 3.33 -33.05 -6.76
N TYR A 508 2.42 -32.05 -6.75
CA TYR A 508 1.01 -32.28 -7.09
C TYR A 508 0.48 -31.12 -7.94
#